data_19e608df41244d35db1ce412931878bf
#
_entry.id   19e608df41244d35db1ce412931878bf
#
_cell.length_a   1.000
_cell.length_b   1.000
_cell.length_c   1.000
_cell.angle_alpha   90.00
_cell.angle_beta   90.00
_cell.angle_gamma   90.00
#
_symmetry.space_group_name_H-M   'P 1'
#
loop_
_entity.id
_entity.type
_entity.pdbx_description
1 polymer ?
#
loop_
_entity_poly.entity_id
_entity_poly.type
_entity_poly.pdbx_seq_one_letter_code
_entity_poly.pdbx_strand_id
1 'polypeptide(L)'
;MQKKLFCFGLGYTARALISHVAGEDDWTIAGTCRSPDKRDKFARQGIECHLFDGSIPLRNIVDALSGVTHMLISTPPGESRGDPVLACHGNDLSRLTNLHWIGYLSTTGVYGDHDGGWVDDETPETPTSRRGELRLAAERDWLMLAESASLPVHLFRLGSIYGPGRGQQEGLKSGRTKKIVKPNQYFSRIHVEDIVQVLLASMAHPDPGQSYNVVDDLPAPPDQVIDYVCDLMSLPRLPDVDFETADLSPLMRSFYSESKRVRNDRIKSELGVKLKHPTYREGFAALVK
;
A
#
# COMPACT_ATOMS: atom_id res chain seq x y z
N MET A 1 16.86 9.45 20.74
CA MET A 1 17.72 8.74 19.75
C MET A 1 17.24 9.16 18.38
N GLN A 2 18.12 9.63 17.50
CA GLN A 2 17.75 10.07 16.17
C GLN A 2 17.22 8.86 15.36
N LYS A 3 16.06 9.00 14.76
CA LYS A 3 15.41 7.98 13.93
C LYS A 3 15.73 8.22 12.46
N LYS A 4 16.00 7.17 11.70
CA LYS A 4 16.17 7.28 10.24
C LYS A 4 15.19 6.34 9.56
N LEU A 5 14.31 6.91 8.74
CA LEU A 5 13.39 6.19 7.87
C LEU A 5 14.00 6.04 6.47
N PHE A 6 14.14 4.80 6.01
CA PHE A 6 14.52 4.51 4.63
C PHE A 6 13.34 3.88 3.88
N CYS A 7 12.92 4.48 2.76
CA CYS A 7 11.80 3.97 1.95
C CYS A 7 12.33 3.37 0.64
N PHE A 8 12.24 2.05 0.49
CA PHE A 8 12.38 1.46 -0.84
C PHE A 8 11.13 1.79 -1.67
N GLY A 9 11.26 2.81 -2.53
CA GLY A 9 10.18 3.37 -3.32
C GLY A 9 9.52 4.59 -2.67
N LEU A 10 9.94 5.79 -3.06
CA LEU A 10 9.30 7.07 -2.68
C LEU A 10 8.01 7.28 -3.49
N GLY A 11 7.07 6.33 -3.34
CA GLY A 11 5.75 6.33 -3.98
C GLY A 11 4.71 7.16 -3.24
N TYR A 12 3.43 6.95 -3.56
CA TYR A 12 2.31 7.72 -3.01
C TYR A 12 2.20 7.56 -1.48
N THR A 13 2.14 6.34 -0.99
CA THR A 13 2.01 6.03 0.45
C THR A 13 3.26 6.44 1.23
N ALA A 14 4.47 6.15 0.69
CA ALA A 14 5.72 6.56 1.33
C ALA A 14 5.80 8.07 1.49
N ARG A 15 5.40 8.86 0.49
CA ARG A 15 5.38 10.32 0.59
C ARG A 15 4.37 10.84 1.61
N ALA A 16 3.22 10.20 1.75
CA ALA A 16 2.25 10.56 2.78
C ALA A 16 2.82 10.32 4.19
N LEU A 17 3.47 9.17 4.41
CA LEU A 17 4.17 8.89 5.66
C LEU A 17 5.28 9.92 5.93
N ILE A 18 6.13 10.19 4.95
CA ILE A 18 7.21 11.18 5.04
C ILE A 18 6.67 12.56 5.41
N SER A 19 5.59 13.01 4.76
CA SER A 19 4.99 14.32 5.07
C SER A 19 4.52 14.43 6.53
N HIS A 20 4.20 13.31 7.16
CA HIS A 20 3.79 13.27 8.56
C HIS A 20 4.99 13.31 9.51
N VAL A 21 6.03 12.51 9.24
CA VAL A 21 7.21 12.42 10.13
C VAL A 21 8.24 13.53 9.90
N ALA A 22 8.25 14.18 8.73
CA ALA A 22 9.20 15.25 8.41
C ALA A 22 9.03 16.54 9.25
N GLY A 23 7.91 16.66 9.98
CA GLY A 23 7.69 17.77 10.93
C GLY A 23 8.24 17.52 12.33
N GLU A 24 8.77 16.33 12.60
CA GLU A 24 9.35 15.95 13.88
C GLU A 24 10.88 16.04 13.79
N ASP A 25 11.52 16.79 14.72
CA ASP A 25 12.95 17.10 14.68
C ASP A 25 13.89 15.90 14.83
N ASP A 26 13.37 14.73 15.22
CA ASP A 26 14.17 13.53 15.48
C ASP A 26 14.24 12.55 14.27
N TRP A 27 13.62 12.87 13.13
CA TRP A 27 13.63 12.03 11.95
C TRP A 27 14.55 12.52 10.84
N THR A 28 15.38 11.62 10.31
CA THR A 28 16.04 11.78 9.02
C THR A 28 15.41 10.83 8.00
N ILE A 29 15.35 11.25 6.73
CA ILE A 29 14.60 10.55 5.70
C ILE A 29 15.50 10.29 4.51
N ALA A 30 15.51 9.03 4.07
CA ALA A 30 16.17 8.60 2.84
C ALA A 30 15.26 7.62 2.07
N GLY A 31 15.58 7.36 0.82
CA GLY A 31 14.84 6.35 0.07
C GLY A 31 15.25 6.25 -1.38
N THR A 32 14.43 5.52 -2.15
CA THR A 32 14.74 5.22 -3.56
C THR A 32 13.66 5.69 -4.52
N CYS A 33 14.06 6.03 -5.73
CA CYS A 33 13.16 6.28 -6.85
C CYS A 33 13.75 5.74 -8.16
N ARG A 34 12.90 5.66 -9.21
CA ARG A 34 13.31 5.06 -10.50
C ARG A 34 13.85 6.05 -11.53
N SER A 35 13.69 7.36 -11.32
CA SER A 35 14.11 8.34 -12.34
C SER A 35 14.96 9.44 -11.73
N PRO A 36 15.97 9.94 -12.50
CA PRO A 36 16.82 11.06 -12.11
C PRO A 36 16.03 12.31 -11.72
N ASP A 37 15.02 12.70 -12.51
CA ASP A 37 14.19 13.89 -12.24
C ASP A 37 13.51 13.83 -10.89
N LYS A 38 13.01 12.63 -10.49
CA LYS A 38 12.40 12.44 -9.17
C LYS A 38 13.44 12.49 -8.07
N ARG A 39 14.63 11.91 -8.27
CA ARG A 39 15.75 12.01 -7.32
C ARG A 39 16.07 13.47 -7.03
N ASP A 40 16.26 14.27 -8.09
CA ASP A 40 16.63 15.68 -7.97
C ASP A 40 15.52 16.52 -7.31
N LYS A 41 14.24 16.14 -7.55
CA LYS A 41 13.10 16.74 -6.84
C LYS A 41 13.13 16.43 -5.33
N PHE A 42 13.39 15.18 -4.94
CA PHE A 42 13.47 14.78 -3.53
C PHE A 42 14.67 15.41 -2.83
N ALA A 43 15.83 15.48 -3.49
CA ALA A 43 17.01 16.14 -2.96
C ALA A 43 16.75 17.62 -2.62
N ARG A 44 16.01 18.34 -3.48
CA ARG A 44 15.58 19.75 -3.18
C ARG A 44 14.62 19.86 -1.99
N GLN A 45 13.99 18.77 -1.57
CA GLN A 45 13.13 18.69 -0.38
C GLN A 45 13.88 18.21 0.87
N GLY A 46 15.22 18.08 0.79
CA GLY A 46 16.06 17.60 1.90
C GLY A 46 15.99 16.07 2.11
N ILE A 47 15.44 15.31 1.15
CA ILE A 47 15.35 13.86 1.22
C ILE A 47 16.52 13.24 0.45
N GLU A 48 17.35 12.47 1.13
CA GLU A 48 18.40 11.67 0.48
C GLU A 48 17.76 10.60 -0.41
N CYS A 49 17.98 10.69 -1.74
CA CYS A 49 17.31 9.82 -2.68
C CYS A 49 18.28 9.11 -3.64
N HIS A 50 18.18 7.79 -3.69
CA HIS A 50 19.00 6.92 -4.53
C HIS A 50 18.19 6.39 -5.72
N LEU A 51 18.87 6.15 -6.86
CA LEU A 51 18.24 5.52 -8.01
C LEU A 51 18.22 4.00 -7.83
N PHE A 52 17.02 3.43 -7.83
CA PHE A 52 16.80 1.99 -7.74
C PHE A 52 15.53 1.61 -8.50
N ASP A 53 15.67 0.79 -9.51
CA ASP A 53 14.57 0.27 -10.32
C ASP A 53 14.29 -1.23 -10.09
N GLY A 54 15.10 -1.86 -9.23
CA GLY A 54 15.00 -3.28 -8.89
C GLY A 54 15.76 -4.22 -9.85
N SER A 55 16.42 -3.70 -10.88
CA SER A 55 17.17 -4.52 -11.84
C SER A 55 18.59 -4.84 -11.38
N ILE A 56 19.22 -3.91 -10.70
CA ILE A 56 20.58 -4.02 -10.15
C ILE A 56 20.64 -3.49 -8.73
N PRO A 57 21.55 -4.03 -7.88
CA PRO A 57 21.75 -3.51 -6.53
C PRO A 57 22.22 -2.05 -6.53
N LEU A 58 21.89 -1.33 -5.46
CA LEU A 58 22.47 -0.03 -5.15
C LEU A 58 23.96 -0.19 -4.88
N ARG A 59 24.79 0.61 -5.56
CA ARG A 59 26.27 0.53 -5.41
C ARG A 59 26.74 0.83 -3.99
N ASN A 60 26.07 1.77 -3.30
CA ASN A 60 26.44 2.26 -1.96
C ASN A 60 25.39 1.88 -0.93
N ILE A 61 24.89 0.64 -0.96
CA ILE A 61 23.79 0.21 -0.05
C ILE A 61 24.19 0.32 1.42
N VAL A 62 25.43 0.02 1.76
CA VAL A 62 25.93 0.09 3.14
C VAL A 62 25.85 1.52 3.68
N ASP A 63 26.30 2.50 2.90
CA ASP A 63 26.24 3.91 3.28
C ASP A 63 24.80 4.41 3.33
N ALA A 64 23.97 4.06 2.34
CA ALA A 64 22.57 4.43 2.26
C ALA A 64 21.77 3.93 3.47
N LEU A 65 22.07 2.71 3.94
CA LEU A 65 21.41 2.09 5.09
C LEU A 65 22.10 2.40 6.44
N SER A 66 23.19 3.16 6.44
CA SER A 66 23.87 3.54 7.68
C SER A 66 22.94 4.33 8.61
N GLY A 67 22.80 3.87 9.85
CA GLY A 67 21.95 4.48 10.87
C GLY A 67 20.44 4.32 10.65
N VAL A 68 20.00 3.52 9.68
CA VAL A 68 18.58 3.25 9.45
C VAL A 68 17.99 2.47 10.62
N THR A 69 16.90 2.99 11.18
CA THR A 69 16.15 2.38 12.29
C THR A 69 14.78 1.89 11.85
N HIS A 70 14.21 2.50 10.82
CA HIS A 70 12.88 2.16 10.27
C HIS A 70 12.96 2.03 8.75
N MET A 71 12.30 1.03 8.21
CA MET A 71 12.32 0.78 6.78
C MET A 71 10.91 0.54 6.24
N LEU A 72 10.56 1.21 5.14
CA LEU A 72 9.30 0.97 4.44
C LEU A 72 9.58 0.39 3.05
N ILE A 73 9.00 -0.78 2.78
CA ILE A 73 9.08 -1.43 1.47
C ILE A 73 7.78 -1.15 0.72
N SER A 74 7.85 -0.26 -0.26
CA SER A 74 6.71 0.13 -1.09
C SER A 74 6.89 -0.20 -2.59
N THR A 75 7.97 -0.89 -2.93
CA THR A 75 8.20 -1.43 -4.27
C THR A 75 7.38 -2.70 -4.47
N PRO A 76 6.67 -2.86 -5.59
CA PRO A 76 5.96 -4.10 -5.88
C PRO A 76 6.93 -5.21 -6.33
N PRO A 77 6.60 -6.49 -6.06
CA PRO A 77 7.34 -7.61 -6.65
C PRO A 77 7.19 -7.63 -8.16
N GLY A 78 8.23 -8.13 -8.83
CA GLY A 78 8.28 -8.32 -10.27
C GLY A 78 8.11 -9.78 -10.69
N GLU A 79 7.77 -10.02 -11.95
CA GLU A 79 7.51 -11.38 -12.45
C GLU A 79 8.77 -12.25 -12.52
N SER A 80 9.93 -11.66 -12.79
CA SER A 80 11.15 -12.42 -13.11
C SER A 80 12.03 -12.72 -11.90
N ARG A 81 11.93 -11.91 -10.82
CA ARG A 81 12.87 -11.99 -9.68
C ARG A 81 12.20 -11.94 -8.30
N GLY A 82 10.87 -12.01 -8.23
CA GLY A 82 10.15 -11.83 -6.96
C GLY A 82 10.26 -10.41 -6.41
N ASP A 83 10.48 -10.26 -5.12
CA ASP A 83 10.67 -8.94 -4.50
C ASP A 83 12.04 -8.36 -4.90
N PRO A 84 12.06 -7.15 -5.55
CA PRO A 84 13.31 -6.58 -6.07
C PRO A 84 14.27 -6.16 -4.95
N VAL A 85 13.77 -5.82 -3.77
CA VAL A 85 14.62 -5.43 -2.64
C VAL A 85 15.33 -6.66 -2.08
N LEU A 86 14.60 -7.76 -1.88
CA LEU A 86 15.20 -9.03 -1.43
C LEU A 86 16.16 -9.60 -2.47
N ALA A 87 15.78 -9.58 -3.74
CA ALA A 87 16.63 -10.09 -4.81
C ALA A 87 17.97 -9.33 -4.95
N CYS A 88 17.97 -8.03 -4.67
CA CYS A 88 19.16 -7.20 -4.78
C CYS A 88 19.93 -7.06 -3.46
N HIS A 89 19.24 -7.06 -2.32
CA HIS A 89 19.78 -6.61 -1.03
C HIS A 89 19.45 -7.52 0.16
N GLY A 90 18.88 -8.70 -0.05
CA GLY A 90 18.54 -9.61 1.05
C GLY A 90 19.72 -9.89 1.97
N ASN A 91 20.92 -10.14 1.40
CA ASN A 91 22.15 -10.35 2.17
C ASN A 91 22.66 -9.09 2.91
N ASP A 92 22.39 -7.91 2.38
CA ASP A 92 22.77 -6.66 3.06
C ASP A 92 21.85 -6.41 4.22
N LEU A 93 20.53 -6.61 4.03
CA LEU A 93 19.50 -6.44 5.04
C LEU A 93 19.69 -7.40 6.21
N SER A 94 20.05 -8.67 5.97
CA SER A 94 20.26 -9.68 7.02
C SER A 94 21.39 -9.33 7.99
N ARG A 95 22.23 -8.36 7.66
CA ARG A 95 23.35 -7.88 8.51
C ARG A 95 23.02 -6.63 9.33
N LEU A 96 21.83 -6.06 9.15
CA LEU A 96 21.42 -4.86 9.88
C LEU A 96 20.96 -5.23 11.29
N THR A 97 21.58 -4.63 12.30
CA THR A 97 21.29 -4.90 13.72
C THR A 97 20.51 -3.81 14.43
N ASN A 98 20.35 -2.65 13.79
CA ASN A 98 19.74 -1.46 14.41
C ASN A 98 18.32 -1.19 13.90
N LEU A 99 17.70 -2.14 13.19
CA LEU A 99 16.34 -1.99 12.71
C LEU A 99 15.35 -2.24 13.85
N HIS A 100 14.47 -1.28 14.07
CA HIS A 100 13.37 -1.37 15.04
C HIS A 100 12.06 -1.73 14.37
N TRP A 101 11.93 -1.46 13.05
CA TRP A 101 10.72 -1.71 12.31
C TRP A 101 10.98 -1.82 10.80
N ILE A 102 10.37 -2.82 10.17
CA ILE A 102 10.27 -2.95 8.71
C ILE A 102 8.80 -3.13 8.35
N GLY A 103 8.24 -2.23 7.55
CA GLY A 103 6.89 -2.34 7.03
C GLY A 103 6.91 -2.74 5.56
N TYR A 104 6.33 -3.89 5.23
CA TYR A 104 6.13 -4.34 3.86
C TYR A 104 4.70 -4.01 3.40
N LEU A 105 4.54 -3.17 2.40
CA LEU A 105 3.24 -2.82 1.83
C LEU A 105 2.76 -3.93 0.89
N SER A 106 1.91 -4.78 1.39
CA SER A 106 1.26 -5.86 0.65
C SER A 106 -0.11 -5.44 0.09
N THR A 107 -0.97 -6.38 -0.21
CA THR A 107 -2.31 -6.17 -0.77
C THR A 107 -3.30 -7.22 -0.27
N THR A 108 -4.56 -6.85 -0.12
CA THR A 108 -5.66 -7.79 0.11
C THR A 108 -5.89 -8.78 -1.05
N GLY A 109 -5.22 -8.58 -2.19
CA GLY A 109 -5.22 -9.53 -3.32
C GLY A 109 -4.62 -10.91 -2.99
N VAL A 110 -3.88 -11.04 -1.87
CA VAL A 110 -3.36 -12.35 -1.41
C VAL A 110 -4.46 -13.33 -1.01
N TYR A 111 -5.65 -12.84 -0.65
CA TYR A 111 -6.77 -13.70 -0.28
C TYR A 111 -7.48 -14.36 -1.48
N GLY A 112 -7.29 -13.84 -2.71
CA GLY A 112 -7.98 -14.34 -3.90
C GLY A 112 -9.46 -13.97 -3.95
N ASP A 113 -10.27 -14.82 -4.58
CA ASP A 113 -11.71 -14.62 -4.75
C ASP A 113 -12.50 -15.35 -3.65
N HIS A 114 -13.46 -14.66 -3.06
CA HIS A 114 -14.38 -15.19 -2.04
C HIS A 114 -15.85 -14.95 -2.40
N ASP A 115 -16.14 -14.72 -3.69
CA ASP A 115 -17.49 -14.46 -4.19
C ASP A 115 -18.25 -13.40 -3.36
N GLY A 116 -17.57 -12.30 -3.02
CA GLY A 116 -18.12 -11.23 -2.19
C GLY A 116 -18.22 -11.57 -0.70
N GLY A 117 -17.75 -12.75 -0.25
CA GLY A 117 -17.70 -13.13 1.15
C GLY A 117 -16.71 -12.30 1.98
N TRP A 118 -16.81 -12.43 3.30
CA TRP A 118 -15.90 -11.77 4.23
C TRP A 118 -14.62 -12.58 4.46
N VAL A 119 -13.51 -11.89 4.53
CA VAL A 119 -12.18 -12.39 4.92
C VAL A 119 -11.63 -11.51 6.04
N ASP A 120 -10.76 -12.08 6.86
CA ASP A 120 -10.06 -11.42 7.97
C ASP A 120 -8.57 -11.77 7.97
N ASP A 121 -7.85 -11.38 9.02
CA ASP A 121 -6.40 -11.60 9.13
C ASP A 121 -6.04 -13.09 9.35
N GLU A 122 -7.00 -13.94 9.74
CA GLU A 122 -6.83 -15.41 9.92
C GLU A 122 -7.25 -16.21 8.68
N THR A 123 -7.86 -15.56 7.71
CA THR A 123 -8.30 -16.23 6.47
C THR A 123 -7.09 -16.69 5.64
N PRO A 124 -7.04 -17.96 5.21
CA PRO A 124 -5.93 -18.47 4.38
C PRO A 124 -5.76 -17.67 3.09
N GLU A 125 -4.51 -17.42 2.73
CA GLU A 125 -4.16 -16.76 1.47
C GLU A 125 -4.26 -17.73 0.30
N THR A 126 -5.20 -17.47 -0.59
CA THR A 126 -5.50 -18.28 -1.79
C THR A 126 -5.59 -17.39 -3.03
N PRO A 127 -4.50 -16.68 -3.41
CA PRO A 127 -4.55 -15.75 -4.53
C PRO A 127 -4.93 -16.45 -5.84
N THR A 128 -5.81 -15.82 -6.61
CA THR A 128 -6.27 -16.33 -7.91
C THR A 128 -5.71 -15.52 -9.08
N SER A 129 -5.08 -14.39 -8.79
CA SER A 129 -4.42 -13.55 -9.79
C SER A 129 -2.90 -13.67 -9.70
N ARG A 130 -2.22 -13.56 -10.85
CA ARG A 130 -0.75 -13.55 -10.90
C ARG A 130 -0.12 -12.50 -9.98
N ARG A 131 -0.74 -11.34 -9.85
CA ARG A 131 -0.29 -10.27 -8.93
C ARG A 131 -0.43 -10.68 -7.46
N GLY A 132 -1.51 -11.35 -7.12
CA GLY A 132 -1.73 -11.90 -5.78
C GLY A 132 -0.70 -12.97 -5.44
N GLU A 133 -0.43 -13.90 -6.37
CA GLU A 133 0.60 -14.94 -6.19
C GLU A 133 1.99 -14.36 -5.94
N LEU A 134 2.41 -13.39 -6.79
CA LEU A 134 3.71 -12.74 -6.64
C LEU A 134 3.81 -11.99 -5.30
N ARG A 135 2.71 -11.36 -4.87
CA ARG A 135 2.69 -10.65 -3.60
C ARG A 135 2.77 -11.61 -2.41
N LEU A 136 2.03 -12.71 -2.46
CA LEU A 136 2.09 -13.74 -1.41
C LEU A 136 3.48 -14.40 -1.33
N ALA A 137 4.10 -14.68 -2.47
CA ALA A 137 5.47 -15.17 -2.51
C ALA A 137 6.43 -14.17 -1.83
N ALA A 138 6.32 -12.88 -2.14
CA ALA A 138 7.13 -11.86 -1.51
C ALA A 138 6.86 -11.71 0.01
N GLU A 139 5.60 -11.83 0.48
CA GLU A 139 5.29 -11.87 1.92
C GLU A 139 6.07 -13.00 2.61
N ARG A 140 6.02 -14.21 2.03
CA ARG A 140 6.72 -15.39 2.56
C ARG A 140 8.24 -15.21 2.58
N ASP A 141 8.81 -14.68 1.50
CA ASP A 141 10.25 -14.42 1.43
C ASP A 141 10.69 -13.40 2.49
N TRP A 142 9.92 -12.33 2.71
CA TRP A 142 10.17 -11.36 3.78
C TRP A 142 10.08 -11.97 5.17
N LEU A 143 9.09 -12.84 5.44
CA LEU A 143 8.96 -13.52 6.73
C LEU A 143 10.08 -14.54 6.95
N MET A 144 10.51 -15.28 5.92
CA MET A 144 11.67 -16.18 6.02
C MET A 144 12.96 -15.41 6.34
N LEU A 145 13.18 -14.27 5.69
CA LEU A 145 14.32 -13.42 6.03
C LEU A 145 14.20 -12.85 7.45
N ALA A 146 12.99 -12.46 7.87
CA ALA A 146 12.74 -11.98 9.23
C ALA A 146 13.11 -13.03 10.28
N GLU A 147 12.68 -14.27 10.10
CA GLU A 147 12.99 -15.37 11.01
C GLU A 147 14.49 -15.68 11.05
N SER A 148 15.13 -15.82 9.87
CA SER A 148 16.54 -16.19 9.79
C SER A 148 17.52 -15.13 10.27
N ALA A 149 17.16 -13.84 10.16
CA ALA A 149 18.01 -12.71 10.52
C ALA A 149 17.47 -11.88 11.69
N SER A 150 16.40 -12.33 12.36
CA SER A 150 15.73 -11.62 13.47
C SER A 150 15.35 -10.18 13.10
N LEU A 151 14.82 -9.97 11.90
CA LEU A 151 14.40 -8.65 11.44
C LEU A 151 12.95 -8.36 11.83
N PRO A 152 12.63 -7.13 12.26
CA PRO A 152 11.30 -6.74 12.75
C PRO A 152 10.33 -6.44 11.59
N VAL A 153 9.98 -7.44 10.78
CA VAL A 153 9.10 -7.31 9.61
C VAL A 153 7.64 -7.36 10.00
N HIS A 154 6.85 -6.44 9.45
CA HIS A 154 5.40 -6.36 9.56
C HIS A 154 4.79 -6.28 8.16
N LEU A 155 3.69 -7.00 7.92
CA LEU A 155 3.00 -7.03 6.65
C LEU A 155 1.73 -6.17 6.70
N PHE A 156 1.54 -5.31 5.70
CA PHE A 156 0.35 -4.44 5.60
C PHE A 156 -0.41 -4.77 4.31
N ARG A 157 -1.51 -5.50 4.41
CA ARG A 157 -2.37 -5.91 3.29
C ARG A 157 -3.35 -4.78 2.97
N LEU A 158 -2.94 -3.91 2.06
CA LEU A 158 -3.69 -2.70 1.70
C LEU A 158 -4.87 -3.01 0.79
N GLY A 159 -6.01 -2.38 1.06
CA GLY A 159 -7.11 -2.24 0.13
C GLY A 159 -6.81 -1.27 -1.01
N SER A 160 -7.83 -0.92 -1.78
CA SER A 160 -7.71 0.08 -2.85
C SER A 160 -7.45 1.47 -2.26
N ILE A 161 -6.25 2.00 -2.49
CA ILE A 161 -5.77 3.25 -1.90
C ILE A 161 -6.39 4.45 -2.61
N TYR A 162 -6.95 5.38 -1.83
CA TYR A 162 -7.41 6.68 -2.34
C TYR A 162 -6.97 7.83 -1.42
N GLY A 163 -7.13 9.08 -1.88
CA GLY A 163 -6.76 10.27 -1.15
C GLY A 163 -6.46 11.44 -2.09
N PRO A 164 -5.77 12.50 -1.65
CA PRO A 164 -5.45 13.66 -2.48
C PRO A 164 -4.68 13.26 -3.75
N GLY A 165 -5.20 13.67 -4.92
CA GLY A 165 -4.61 13.35 -6.22
C GLY A 165 -4.72 11.88 -6.67
N ARG A 166 -5.51 11.06 -5.96
CA ARG A 166 -5.71 9.64 -6.28
C ARG A 166 -7.09 9.16 -5.86
N GLY A 167 -7.85 8.59 -6.78
CA GLY A 167 -9.16 8.01 -6.50
C GLY A 167 -10.19 8.33 -7.57
N GLN A 168 -11.46 8.01 -7.28
CA GLN A 168 -12.56 8.17 -8.23
C GLN A 168 -12.78 9.63 -8.63
N GLN A 169 -12.62 10.58 -7.68
CA GLN A 169 -12.77 12.01 -7.94
C GLN A 169 -11.79 12.52 -9.02
N GLU A 170 -10.57 12.00 -9.05
CA GLU A 170 -9.59 12.39 -10.08
C GLU A 170 -9.91 11.78 -11.45
N GLY A 171 -10.42 10.55 -11.45
CA GLY A 171 -10.89 9.89 -12.66
C GLY A 171 -12.09 10.61 -13.28
N LEU A 172 -13.06 11.03 -12.45
CA LEU A 172 -14.24 11.81 -12.86
C LEU A 172 -13.84 13.17 -13.41
N LYS A 173 -12.99 13.95 -12.70
CA LYS A 173 -12.47 15.23 -13.18
C LYS A 173 -11.80 15.13 -14.55
N SER A 174 -11.10 14.04 -14.81
CA SER A 174 -10.38 13.82 -16.07
C SER A 174 -11.20 13.12 -17.15
N GLY A 175 -12.47 12.77 -16.90
CA GLY A 175 -13.35 12.07 -17.84
C GLY A 175 -12.92 10.64 -18.15
N ARG A 176 -12.03 10.02 -17.35
CA ARG A 176 -11.49 8.67 -17.59
C ARG A 176 -12.26 7.56 -16.87
N THR A 177 -13.12 7.93 -15.92
CA THR A 177 -13.90 6.93 -15.15
C THR A 177 -15.01 6.35 -16.01
N LYS A 178 -15.10 5.02 -16.02
CA LYS A 178 -16.25 4.26 -16.53
C LYS A 178 -16.96 3.63 -15.33
N LYS A 179 -18.29 3.67 -15.29
CA LYS A 179 -19.08 3.01 -14.25
C LYS A 179 -19.32 1.56 -14.65
N ILE A 180 -18.44 0.67 -14.21
CA ILE A 180 -18.54 -0.76 -14.50
C ILE A 180 -19.44 -1.41 -13.46
N VAL A 181 -20.48 -2.10 -13.94
CA VAL A 181 -21.41 -2.86 -13.11
C VAL A 181 -21.11 -4.35 -13.25
N LYS A 182 -20.87 -5.01 -12.14
CA LYS A 182 -20.72 -6.46 -12.05
C LYS A 182 -21.44 -6.94 -10.78
N PRO A 183 -22.40 -7.86 -10.89
CA PRO A 183 -23.10 -8.40 -9.74
C PRO A 183 -22.12 -8.97 -8.70
N ASN A 184 -22.42 -8.79 -7.42
CA ASN A 184 -21.66 -9.32 -6.31
C ASN A 184 -20.18 -8.88 -6.25
N GLN A 185 -19.83 -7.74 -6.89
CA GLN A 185 -18.47 -7.19 -6.86
C GLN A 185 -18.28 -6.22 -5.73
N TYR A 186 -17.34 -6.52 -4.81
CA TYR A 186 -16.96 -5.65 -3.70
C TYR A 186 -15.48 -5.31 -3.75
N PHE A 187 -15.16 -4.06 -3.41
CA PHE A 187 -13.79 -3.61 -3.15
C PHE A 187 -13.70 -3.00 -1.76
N SER A 188 -12.73 -3.47 -0.98
CA SER A 188 -12.29 -2.79 0.23
C SER A 188 -11.32 -1.68 -0.14
N ARG A 189 -11.43 -0.54 0.53
CA ARG A 189 -10.65 0.69 0.26
C ARG A 189 -9.96 1.16 1.52
N ILE A 190 -9.05 2.10 1.36
CA ILE A 190 -8.42 2.78 2.47
C ILE A 190 -7.95 4.17 2.06
N HIS A 191 -8.21 5.18 2.88
CA HIS A 191 -7.65 6.50 2.70
C HIS A 191 -6.17 6.52 3.08
N VAL A 192 -5.35 7.25 2.32
CA VAL A 192 -3.89 7.27 2.55
C VAL A 192 -3.50 7.78 3.93
N GLU A 193 -4.26 8.71 4.52
CA GLU A 193 -4.02 9.20 5.89
C GLU A 193 -4.22 8.09 6.92
N ASP A 194 -5.19 7.21 6.71
CA ASP A 194 -5.44 6.07 7.60
C ASP A 194 -4.36 5.00 7.46
N ILE A 195 -3.79 4.81 6.25
CA ILE A 195 -2.59 3.98 6.09
C ILE A 195 -1.46 4.55 6.96
N VAL A 196 -1.24 5.87 6.90
CA VAL A 196 -0.19 6.52 7.72
C VAL A 196 -0.43 6.29 9.21
N GLN A 197 -1.66 6.42 9.70
CA GLN A 197 -1.98 6.14 11.10
C GLN A 197 -1.63 4.69 11.49
N VAL A 198 -1.99 3.71 10.66
CA VAL A 198 -1.67 2.29 10.91
C VAL A 198 -0.16 2.07 10.96
N LEU A 199 0.59 2.63 10.00
CA LEU A 199 2.05 2.49 9.97
C LEU A 199 2.70 3.10 11.21
N LEU A 200 2.28 4.30 11.63
CA LEU A 200 2.79 4.97 12.82
C LEU A 200 2.44 4.22 14.10
N ALA A 201 1.22 3.69 14.21
CA ALA A 201 0.82 2.87 15.35
C ALA A 201 1.67 1.59 15.45
N SER A 202 1.92 0.92 14.31
CA SER A 202 2.80 -0.25 14.26
C SER A 202 4.27 0.11 14.57
N MET A 203 4.77 1.28 14.18
CA MET A 203 6.11 1.76 14.56
C MET A 203 6.22 2.02 16.05
N ALA A 204 5.15 2.52 16.70
CA ALA A 204 5.10 2.79 18.12
C ALA A 204 4.98 1.52 18.97
N HIS A 205 4.31 0.50 18.44
CA HIS A 205 4.06 -0.80 19.09
C HIS A 205 4.41 -1.94 18.13
N PRO A 206 5.71 -2.18 17.87
CA PRO A 206 6.12 -3.22 16.93
C PRO A 206 5.76 -4.63 17.45
N ASP A 207 5.11 -5.42 16.59
CA ASP A 207 4.86 -6.84 16.79
C ASP A 207 5.33 -7.61 15.54
N PRO A 208 6.63 -7.96 15.48
CA PRO A 208 7.23 -8.56 14.30
C PRO A 208 6.59 -9.89 13.91
N GLY A 209 6.43 -10.11 12.60
CA GLY A 209 5.80 -11.29 12.04
C GLY A 209 4.31 -11.13 11.79
N GLN A 210 3.66 -10.08 12.32
CA GLN A 210 2.23 -9.86 12.13
C GLN A 210 1.87 -9.33 10.76
N SER A 211 0.69 -9.74 10.29
CA SER A 211 0.01 -9.19 9.12
C SER A 211 -1.23 -8.42 9.53
N TYR A 212 -1.45 -7.26 8.91
CA TYR A 212 -2.57 -6.38 9.19
C TYR A 212 -3.36 -6.08 7.93
N ASN A 213 -4.67 -6.29 7.97
CA ASN A 213 -5.58 -5.81 6.93
C ASN A 213 -5.81 -4.31 7.08
N VAL A 214 -5.36 -3.54 6.10
CA VAL A 214 -5.43 -2.08 6.13
C VAL A 214 -6.50 -1.62 5.14
N VAL A 215 -7.73 -1.60 5.63
CA VAL A 215 -8.95 -1.23 4.88
C VAL A 215 -9.87 -0.39 5.76
N ASP A 216 -10.81 0.33 5.13
CA ASP A 216 -11.89 1.03 5.82
C ASP A 216 -13.03 0.07 6.22
N ASP A 217 -14.05 0.60 6.93
CA ASP A 217 -15.11 -0.19 7.53
C ASP A 217 -16.24 -0.56 6.55
N LEU A 218 -16.22 -0.03 5.32
CA LEU A 218 -17.33 -0.19 4.38
C LEU A 218 -16.87 -0.67 2.99
N PRO A 219 -16.63 -1.98 2.81
CA PRO A 219 -16.46 -2.54 1.47
C PRO A 219 -17.71 -2.27 0.63
N ALA A 220 -17.54 -1.80 -0.59
CA ALA A 220 -18.67 -1.41 -1.42
C ALA A 220 -18.47 -1.76 -2.90
N PRO A 221 -19.57 -1.99 -3.64
CA PRO A 221 -19.54 -2.12 -5.10
C PRO A 221 -18.94 -0.86 -5.75
N PRO A 222 -18.10 -1.01 -6.78
CA PRO A 222 -17.41 0.13 -7.41
C PRO A 222 -18.36 1.12 -8.07
N ASP A 223 -19.45 0.65 -8.66
CA ASP A 223 -20.50 1.48 -9.28
C ASP A 223 -21.20 2.38 -8.26
N GLN A 224 -21.53 1.87 -7.07
CA GLN A 224 -22.14 2.66 -5.99
C GLN A 224 -21.20 3.74 -5.48
N VAL A 225 -19.91 3.46 -5.39
CA VAL A 225 -18.92 4.46 -4.99
C VAL A 225 -18.77 5.55 -6.04
N ILE A 226 -18.81 5.20 -7.33
CA ILE A 226 -18.78 6.18 -8.42
C ILE A 226 -20.01 7.08 -8.35
N ASP A 227 -21.22 6.53 -8.17
CA ASP A 227 -22.45 7.31 -8.03
C ASP A 227 -22.38 8.27 -6.84
N TYR A 228 -21.92 7.77 -5.68
CA TYR A 228 -21.73 8.60 -4.49
C TYR A 228 -20.77 9.78 -4.75
N VAL A 229 -19.65 9.53 -5.44
CA VAL A 229 -18.68 10.61 -5.74
C VAL A 229 -19.23 11.58 -6.79
N CYS A 230 -20.01 11.12 -7.78
CA CYS A 230 -20.72 11.99 -8.70
C CYS A 230 -21.68 12.92 -7.95
N ASP A 231 -22.48 12.39 -7.02
CA ASP A 231 -23.42 13.16 -6.21
C ASP A 231 -22.67 14.23 -5.37
N LEU A 232 -21.56 13.86 -4.71
CA LEU A 232 -20.70 14.78 -3.95
C LEU A 232 -20.15 15.92 -4.82
N MET A 233 -19.77 15.62 -6.06
CA MET A 233 -19.18 16.58 -6.99
C MET A 233 -20.25 17.37 -7.78
N SER A 234 -21.54 17.12 -7.52
CA SER A 234 -22.66 17.67 -8.31
C SER A 234 -22.52 17.39 -9.82
N LEU A 235 -21.98 16.22 -10.16
CA LEU A 235 -21.86 15.75 -11.53
C LEU A 235 -23.00 14.80 -11.90
N PRO A 236 -23.41 14.74 -13.16
CA PRO A 236 -24.32 13.70 -13.62
C PRO A 236 -23.73 12.32 -13.37
N ARG A 237 -24.56 11.38 -12.91
CA ARG A 237 -24.17 9.99 -12.80
C ARG A 237 -23.81 9.42 -14.16
N LEU A 238 -22.75 8.60 -14.21
CA LEU A 238 -22.30 7.96 -15.43
C LEU A 238 -23.27 6.83 -15.82
N PRO A 239 -23.40 6.54 -17.12
CA PRO A 239 -24.16 5.37 -17.57
C PRO A 239 -23.50 4.09 -17.07
N ASP A 240 -24.33 3.10 -16.77
CA ASP A 240 -23.87 1.75 -16.44
C ASP A 240 -23.23 1.08 -17.66
N VAL A 241 -22.09 0.46 -17.44
CA VAL A 241 -21.40 -0.37 -18.42
C VAL A 241 -21.29 -1.77 -17.86
N ASP A 242 -21.90 -2.73 -18.50
CA ASP A 242 -21.83 -4.14 -18.08
C ASP A 242 -20.40 -4.66 -18.17
N PHE A 243 -19.93 -5.36 -17.13
CA PHE A 243 -18.56 -5.87 -17.07
C PHE A 243 -18.20 -6.79 -18.23
N GLU A 244 -19.13 -7.64 -18.68
CA GLU A 244 -18.85 -8.61 -19.74
C GLU A 244 -18.59 -7.93 -21.09
N THR A 245 -19.29 -6.82 -21.35
CA THR A 245 -19.17 -6.06 -22.60
C THR A 245 -18.19 -4.88 -22.51
N ALA A 246 -17.70 -4.57 -21.30
CA ALA A 246 -16.82 -3.43 -21.07
C ALA A 246 -15.46 -3.60 -21.75
N ASP A 247 -15.05 -2.59 -22.51
CA ASP A 247 -13.66 -2.46 -22.99
C ASP A 247 -12.75 -2.04 -21.85
N LEU A 248 -12.12 -3.04 -21.19
CA LEU A 248 -11.22 -2.89 -20.07
C LEU A 248 -9.83 -3.41 -20.42
N SER A 249 -8.79 -2.67 -19.97
CA SER A 249 -7.43 -3.19 -20.06
C SER A 249 -7.31 -4.52 -19.27
N PRO A 250 -6.36 -5.40 -19.62
CA PRO A 250 -6.12 -6.64 -18.88
C PRO A 250 -5.93 -6.41 -17.37
N LEU A 251 -5.24 -5.33 -17.00
CA LEU A 251 -5.03 -4.93 -15.62
C LEU A 251 -6.36 -4.57 -14.92
N MET A 252 -7.22 -3.77 -15.57
CA MET A 252 -8.52 -3.43 -14.99
C MET A 252 -9.40 -4.67 -14.86
N ARG A 253 -9.44 -5.52 -15.87
CA ARG A 253 -10.20 -6.77 -15.84
C ARG A 253 -9.75 -7.70 -14.71
N SER A 254 -8.44 -7.76 -14.42
CA SER A 254 -7.91 -8.57 -13.31
C SER A 254 -8.35 -8.08 -11.92
N PHE A 255 -8.71 -6.82 -11.74
CA PHE A 255 -9.29 -6.35 -10.47
C PHE A 255 -10.73 -6.84 -10.25
N TYR A 256 -11.46 -7.10 -11.34
CA TYR A 256 -12.83 -7.62 -11.27
C TYR A 256 -12.90 -9.15 -11.26
N SER A 257 -11.77 -9.85 -11.38
CA SER A 257 -11.74 -11.33 -11.27
C SER A 257 -11.88 -11.85 -9.85
N GLU A 258 -11.74 -10.97 -8.87
CA GLU A 258 -11.83 -11.31 -7.44
C GLU A 258 -12.84 -10.41 -6.76
N SER A 259 -13.71 -10.97 -5.92
CA SER A 259 -14.64 -10.23 -5.08
C SER A 259 -14.55 -10.70 -3.64
N LYS A 260 -14.34 -9.78 -2.70
CA LYS A 260 -14.28 -10.04 -1.27
C LYS A 260 -14.51 -8.78 -0.46
N ARG A 261 -14.97 -8.95 0.77
CA ARG A 261 -15.05 -7.92 1.81
C ARG A 261 -14.01 -8.24 2.86
N VAL A 262 -13.21 -7.26 3.22
CA VAL A 262 -12.07 -7.49 4.13
C VAL A 262 -12.35 -6.80 5.46
N ARG A 263 -12.19 -7.54 6.57
CA ARG A 263 -12.24 -7.01 7.94
C ARG A 263 -10.93 -6.34 8.30
N ASN A 264 -11.01 -5.36 9.21
CA ASN A 264 -9.87 -4.59 9.71
C ASN A 264 -9.80 -4.60 11.26
N ASP A 265 -10.31 -5.64 11.87
CA ASP A 265 -10.48 -5.71 13.33
C ASP A 265 -9.13 -5.66 14.05
N ARG A 266 -8.09 -6.29 13.50
CA ARG A 266 -6.76 -6.35 14.10
C ARG A 266 -6.08 -4.99 14.24
N ILE A 267 -6.16 -4.10 13.25
CA ILE A 267 -5.58 -2.75 13.38
C ILE A 267 -6.26 -1.93 14.49
N LYS A 268 -7.52 -2.22 14.81
CA LYS A 268 -8.26 -1.54 15.87
C LYS A 268 -7.95 -2.14 17.24
N SER A 269 -7.95 -3.47 17.36
CA SER A 269 -7.76 -4.17 18.64
C SER A 269 -6.31 -4.17 19.11
N GLU A 270 -5.34 -4.40 18.21
CA GLU A 270 -3.93 -4.54 18.56
C GLU A 270 -3.16 -3.21 18.45
N LEU A 271 -3.43 -2.41 17.40
CA LEU A 271 -2.74 -1.14 17.19
C LEU A 271 -3.52 0.07 17.74
N GLY A 272 -4.75 -0.12 18.23
CA GLY A 272 -5.58 0.95 18.79
C GLY A 272 -5.98 2.01 17.77
N VAL A 273 -5.92 1.70 16.47
CA VAL A 273 -6.21 2.67 15.40
C VAL A 273 -7.69 3.03 15.36
N LYS A 274 -7.96 4.33 15.31
CA LYS A 274 -9.28 4.88 15.00
C LYS A 274 -9.18 5.58 13.66
N LEU A 275 -9.83 5.01 12.63
CA LEU A 275 -9.75 5.57 11.29
C LEU A 275 -10.29 7.00 11.26
N LYS A 276 -9.54 7.91 10.66
CA LYS A 276 -9.98 9.30 10.41
C LYS A 276 -11.08 9.34 9.35
N HIS A 277 -11.00 8.42 8.41
CA HIS A 277 -11.98 8.21 7.35
C HIS A 277 -12.54 6.78 7.45
N PRO A 278 -13.49 6.54 8.40
CA PRO A 278 -13.96 5.18 8.70
C PRO A 278 -14.63 4.50 7.52
N THR A 279 -15.17 5.25 6.57
CA THR A 279 -15.67 4.72 5.30
C THR A 279 -15.23 5.57 4.11
N TYR A 280 -15.39 5.03 2.91
CA TYR A 280 -15.15 5.79 1.69
C TYR A 280 -16.00 7.09 1.61
N ARG A 281 -17.13 7.15 2.34
CA ARG A 281 -18.01 8.31 2.32
C ARG A 281 -17.36 9.52 2.97
N GLU A 282 -16.87 9.37 4.20
CA GLU A 282 -16.13 10.44 4.90
C GLU A 282 -14.85 10.81 4.12
N GLY A 283 -14.15 9.79 3.60
CA GLY A 283 -12.92 10.01 2.86
C GLY A 283 -13.13 10.82 1.57
N PHE A 284 -14.10 10.47 0.73
CA PHE A 284 -14.37 11.26 -0.48
C PHE A 284 -15.00 12.63 -0.15
N ALA A 285 -15.85 12.73 0.89
CA ALA A 285 -16.37 14.01 1.32
C ALA A 285 -15.27 14.99 1.77
N ALA A 286 -14.18 14.50 2.35
CA ALA A 286 -13.02 15.31 2.70
C ALA A 286 -12.21 15.78 1.47
N LEU A 287 -12.24 15.04 0.36
CA LEU A 287 -11.47 15.32 -0.87
C LEU A 287 -12.19 16.25 -1.86
N VAL A 288 -13.50 16.44 -1.73
CA VAL A 288 -14.34 17.20 -2.67
C VAL A 288 -14.64 18.61 -2.13
N LYS A 289 -14.26 18.91 -0.91
CA LYS A 289 -14.44 20.23 -0.27
C LYS A 289 -13.68 21.35 -0.98
#